data_ae822d8b8f00548942ca370b710ad4a4
#
_entry.id   ae822d8b8f00548942ca370b710ad4a4
#
_cell.length_a   1.000
_cell.length_b   1.000
_cell.length_c   1.000
_cell.angle_alpha   90.00
_cell.angle_beta   90.00
_cell.angle_gamma   90.00
#
_symmetry.space_group_name_H-M   'P 1'
#
loop_
_entity.id
_entity.type
_entity.pdbx_description
1 polymer ?
#
loop_
_entity_poly.entity_id
_entity_poly.type
_entity_poly.pdbx_seq_one_letter_code
_entity_poly.pdbx_strand_id
1 'polypeptide(L)'
;MIIQPLDTGSKSHPFPHALVAGIERYPSSVTRRMSKTRQQKRSKVKPFIKTINYNHLMPTRYTLELEGLKGVLTNDTFKEVSQREDAKKTVKKALEERYQSGKNRWFFTPLRESSPLSLYTPVHTVTATLWSVCAGE
;
A
#
# COMPACT_ATOMS: atom_id res chain seq x y z
N MET A 1 -2.85 4.07 -0.93
CA MET A 1 -2.74 5.53 -1.12
C MET A 1 -2.59 5.82 -2.60
N ILE A 2 -3.43 6.65 -3.16
CA ILE A 2 -3.34 7.12 -4.56
C ILE A 2 -2.31 8.27 -4.60
N ILE A 3 -1.30 8.15 -5.45
CA ILE A 3 -0.25 9.15 -5.61
C ILE A 3 -0.56 10.05 -6.81
N GLN A 4 -0.82 9.44 -7.95
CA GLN A 4 -1.12 10.15 -9.18
C GLN A 4 -2.32 9.51 -9.87
N PRO A 5 -3.44 10.22 -10.02
CA PRO A 5 -4.55 9.78 -10.84
C PRO A 5 -4.27 10.07 -12.31
N LEU A 6 -4.73 9.21 -13.21
CA LEU A 6 -4.62 9.33 -14.67
C LEU A 6 -5.97 8.99 -15.32
N ASP A 7 -6.80 9.99 -15.48
CA ASP A 7 -8.19 9.82 -15.91
C ASP A 7 -8.31 9.50 -17.41
N THR A 8 -7.40 10.03 -18.23
CA THR A 8 -7.38 9.79 -19.67
C THR A 8 -6.69 8.50 -20.07
N GLY A 9 -6.05 7.82 -19.11
CA GLY A 9 -5.22 6.67 -19.42
C GLY A 9 -3.87 7.04 -20.02
N SER A 10 -3.12 6.04 -20.44
CA SER A 10 -1.84 6.18 -21.12
C SER A 10 -1.78 5.29 -22.35
N LYS A 11 -0.80 5.49 -23.23
CA LYS A 11 -0.63 4.69 -24.45
C LYS A 11 -0.48 3.18 -24.16
N SER A 12 0.15 2.84 -23.04
CA SER A 12 0.30 1.44 -22.59
C SER A 12 -0.93 0.88 -21.85
N HIS A 13 -1.71 1.76 -21.24
CA HIS A 13 -2.91 1.40 -20.45
C HIS A 13 -4.06 2.32 -20.86
N PRO A 14 -4.83 1.97 -21.92
CA PRO A 14 -5.89 2.80 -22.47
C PRO A 14 -7.16 2.80 -21.61
N PHE A 15 -7.02 2.90 -20.31
CA PHE A 15 -8.12 2.96 -19.34
C PHE A 15 -7.76 3.88 -18.18
N PRO A 16 -8.76 4.45 -17.48
CA PRO A 16 -8.52 5.25 -16.29
C PRO A 16 -7.82 4.43 -15.22
N HIS A 17 -6.69 4.89 -14.74
CA HIS A 17 -5.90 4.20 -13.74
C HIS A 17 -5.21 5.17 -12.79
N ALA A 18 -4.75 4.66 -11.67
CA ALA A 18 -3.97 5.42 -10.71
C ALA A 18 -2.67 4.72 -10.36
N LEU A 19 -1.67 5.53 -10.12
CA LEU A 19 -0.44 5.08 -9.48
C LEU A 19 -0.69 5.01 -7.97
N VAL A 20 -0.56 3.81 -7.41
CA VAL A 20 -0.87 3.50 -6.01
C VAL A 20 0.37 2.99 -5.30
N ALA A 21 0.62 3.52 -4.13
CA ALA A 21 1.56 2.94 -3.17
C ALA A 21 0.81 2.48 -1.92
N GLY A 22 1.23 1.37 -1.34
CA GLY A 22 0.60 0.82 -0.16
C GLY A 22 1.53 -0.11 0.61
N ILE A 23 0.99 -0.75 1.63
CA ILE A 23 1.71 -1.66 2.51
C ILE A 23 1.31 -3.09 2.17
N GLU A 24 2.28 -3.89 1.70
CA GLU A 24 2.12 -5.32 1.46
C GLU A 24 2.20 -6.12 2.77
N ARG A 25 3.17 -5.79 3.61
CA ARG A 25 3.31 -6.39 4.93
C ARG A 25 3.33 -5.30 5.99
N TYR A 26 2.33 -5.34 6.84
CA TYR A 26 2.15 -4.40 7.94
C TYR A 26 3.14 -4.65 9.08
N PRO A 27 3.51 -3.60 9.85
CA PRO A 27 4.30 -3.77 11.05
C PRO A 27 3.51 -4.60 12.07
N SER A 28 4.23 -5.46 12.79
CA SER A 28 3.64 -6.27 13.85
C SER A 28 3.56 -5.49 15.16
N SER A 29 2.65 -5.86 16.05
CA SER A 29 2.54 -5.25 17.37
C SER A 29 3.85 -5.37 18.16
N VAL A 30 4.23 -4.27 18.81
CA VAL A 30 5.43 -4.16 19.64
C VAL A 30 5.02 -3.97 21.08
N THR A 31 5.61 -4.76 22.00
CA THR A 31 5.39 -4.63 23.43
C THR A 31 6.63 -4.10 24.14
N ARG A 32 6.46 -3.46 25.31
CA ARG A 32 7.57 -2.89 26.10
C ARG A 32 8.60 -3.92 26.56
N ARG A 33 8.21 -5.19 26.68
CA ARG A 33 9.09 -6.29 27.13
C ARG A 33 10.02 -6.83 26.04
N MET A 34 9.87 -6.38 24.79
CA MET A 34 10.69 -6.84 23.67
C MET A 34 12.05 -6.13 23.65
N SER A 35 13.10 -6.88 23.29
CA SER A 35 14.43 -6.30 23.04
C SER A 35 14.40 -5.31 21.86
N LYS A 36 15.29 -4.32 21.86
CA LYS A 36 15.40 -3.29 20.80
C LYS A 36 15.55 -3.89 19.40
N THR A 37 16.38 -4.93 19.28
CA THR A 37 16.59 -5.64 18.00
C THR A 37 15.29 -6.30 17.48
N ARG A 38 14.50 -6.90 18.37
CA ARG A 38 13.21 -7.50 18.03
C ARG A 38 12.18 -6.44 17.68
N GLN A 39 12.16 -5.31 18.39
CA GLN A 39 11.31 -4.16 18.07
C GLN A 39 11.58 -3.64 16.67
N GLN A 40 12.85 -3.40 16.32
CA GLN A 40 13.24 -2.95 14.98
C GLN A 40 12.84 -3.93 13.87
N LYS A 41 12.98 -5.24 14.09
CA LYS A 41 12.54 -6.25 13.11
C LYS A 41 11.03 -6.22 12.91
N ARG A 42 10.24 -6.04 13.97
CA ARG A 42 8.77 -6.01 13.92
C ARG A 42 8.19 -4.71 13.40
N SER A 43 8.92 -3.60 13.49
CA SER A 43 8.51 -2.28 12.98
C SER A 43 8.76 -2.08 11.48
N LYS A 44 9.37 -3.05 10.81
CA LYS A 44 9.65 -2.97 9.37
C LYS A 44 8.37 -3.06 8.55
N VAL A 45 8.29 -2.20 7.54
CA VAL A 45 7.19 -2.15 6.58
C VAL A 45 7.68 -2.68 5.23
N LYS A 46 6.87 -3.50 4.54
CA LYS A 46 7.12 -3.89 3.15
C LYS A 46 6.13 -3.14 2.26
N PRO A 47 6.56 -2.12 1.51
CA PRO A 47 5.69 -1.38 0.62
C PRO A 47 5.53 -2.10 -0.73
N PHE A 48 4.47 -1.74 -1.43
CA PHE A 48 4.29 -2.04 -2.84
C PHE A 48 3.96 -0.76 -3.62
N ILE A 49 4.28 -0.77 -4.91
CA ILE A 49 3.92 0.27 -5.86
C ILE A 49 3.34 -0.43 -7.09
N LYS A 50 2.13 -0.03 -7.49
CA LYS A 50 1.43 -0.60 -8.66
C LYS A 50 0.61 0.46 -9.37
N THR A 51 0.43 0.26 -10.68
CA THR A 51 -0.61 0.93 -11.46
C THR A 51 -1.88 0.10 -11.38
N ILE A 52 -2.99 0.68 -10.96
CA ILE A 52 -4.25 -0.02 -10.70
C ILE A 52 -5.38 0.70 -11.44
N ASN A 53 -6.25 -0.07 -12.12
CA ASN A 53 -7.46 0.44 -12.75
C ASN A 53 -8.42 0.97 -11.68
N TYR A 54 -9.14 2.05 -11.97
CA TYR A 54 -10.14 2.61 -11.05
C TYR A 54 -11.23 1.64 -10.65
N ASN A 55 -11.59 0.69 -11.51
CA ASN A 55 -12.59 -0.34 -11.21
C ASN A 55 -12.18 -1.24 -10.01
N HIS A 56 -10.90 -1.32 -9.72
CA HIS A 56 -10.35 -2.09 -8.60
C HIS A 56 -10.04 -1.22 -7.36
N LEU A 57 -10.42 0.05 -7.38
CA LEU A 57 -10.17 0.99 -6.29
C LEU A 57 -11.48 1.44 -5.65
N MET A 58 -11.50 1.42 -4.34
CA MET A 58 -12.53 2.07 -3.54
C MET A 58 -11.90 3.21 -2.74
N PRO A 59 -11.84 4.42 -3.31
CA PRO A 59 -11.18 5.55 -2.66
C PRO A 59 -11.98 6.01 -1.45
N THR A 60 -11.26 6.43 -0.41
CA THR A 60 -11.83 7.08 0.77
C THR A 60 -11.62 8.59 0.67
N ARG A 61 -12.34 9.37 1.49
CA ARG A 61 -12.16 10.82 1.61
C ARG A 61 -10.91 11.23 2.38
N TYR A 62 -10.23 10.27 3.02
CA TYR A 62 -9.08 10.59 3.85
C TYR A 62 -7.84 10.87 3.00
N THR A 63 -7.11 11.91 3.35
CA THR A 63 -5.83 12.26 2.75
C THR A 63 -4.68 11.84 3.64
N LEU A 64 -3.64 11.28 3.02
CA LEU A 64 -2.39 10.94 3.68
C LEU A 64 -1.27 11.70 2.97
N GLU A 65 -0.75 12.71 3.65
CA GLU A 65 0.37 13.47 3.13
C GLU A 65 1.68 12.81 3.52
N LEU A 66 2.40 12.33 2.51
CA LEU A 66 3.78 11.89 2.63
C LEU A 66 4.63 12.82 1.78
N GLU A 67 5.41 13.63 2.47
CA GLU A 67 6.30 14.59 1.84
C GLU A 67 7.30 13.89 0.92
N GLY A 68 7.54 14.45 -0.23
CA GLY A 68 8.54 13.96 -1.18
C GLY A 68 8.12 12.79 -2.08
N LEU A 69 6.97 12.12 -1.88
CA LEU A 69 6.60 10.98 -2.72
C LEU A 69 6.07 11.39 -4.09
N LYS A 70 5.39 12.53 -4.21
CA LYS A 70 4.82 13.00 -5.48
C LYS A 70 5.87 13.27 -6.56
N GLY A 71 7.09 13.68 -6.17
CA GLY A 71 8.17 13.94 -7.12
C GLY A 71 9.00 12.70 -7.49
N VAL A 72 9.04 11.69 -6.60
CA VAL A 72 9.83 10.47 -6.81
C VAL A 72 9.07 9.42 -7.61
N LEU A 73 7.74 9.39 -7.48
CA LEU A 73 6.88 8.40 -8.11
C LEU A 73 6.17 9.00 -9.31
N THR A 74 6.70 8.73 -10.49
CA THR A 74 6.12 9.08 -11.78
C THR A 74 5.82 7.82 -12.59
N ASN A 75 5.04 7.92 -13.64
CA ASN A 75 4.77 6.80 -14.55
C ASN A 75 6.04 6.22 -15.17
N ASP A 76 7.05 7.05 -15.38
CA ASP A 76 8.33 6.64 -15.96
C ASP A 76 9.13 5.73 -15.01
N THR A 77 8.92 5.85 -13.71
CA THR A 77 9.54 4.98 -12.69
C THR A 77 9.23 3.49 -12.90
N PHE A 78 8.14 3.18 -13.64
CA PHE A 78 7.77 1.78 -13.93
C PHE A 78 8.43 1.20 -15.17
N LYS A 79 9.07 2.00 -16.01
CA LYS A 79 9.72 1.53 -17.24
C LYS A 79 10.93 0.66 -16.93
N GLU A 80 11.68 1.01 -15.90
CA GLU A 80 12.89 0.28 -15.49
C GLU A 80 12.73 -0.39 -14.13
N VAL A 81 13.23 -1.60 -14.02
CA VAL A 81 13.15 -2.39 -12.78
C VAL A 81 13.97 -1.76 -11.66
N SER A 82 15.18 -1.26 -11.97
CA SER A 82 16.07 -0.62 -11.00
C SER A 82 15.43 0.63 -10.39
N GLN A 83 14.87 1.50 -11.22
CA GLN A 83 14.17 2.71 -10.76
C GLN A 83 12.98 2.38 -9.86
N ARG A 84 12.24 1.32 -10.19
CA ARG A 84 11.13 0.86 -9.37
C ARG A 84 11.58 0.33 -7.99
N GLU A 85 12.72 -0.34 -7.92
CA GLU A 85 13.28 -0.80 -6.64
C GLU A 85 13.75 0.36 -5.77
N ASP A 86 14.40 1.37 -6.36
CA ASP A 86 14.83 2.55 -5.63
C ASP A 86 13.66 3.40 -5.16
N ALA A 87 12.63 3.54 -5.99
CA ALA A 87 11.37 4.15 -5.58
C ALA A 87 10.72 3.40 -4.40
N LYS A 88 10.73 2.06 -4.39
CA LYS A 88 10.25 1.27 -3.25
C LYS A 88 11.07 1.53 -1.98
N LYS A 89 12.39 1.69 -2.09
CA LYS A 89 13.24 2.01 -0.94
C LYS A 89 12.88 3.38 -0.35
N THR A 90 12.66 4.37 -1.20
CA THR A 90 12.23 5.72 -0.79
C THR A 90 10.87 5.69 -0.10
N VAL A 91 9.89 5.01 -0.70
CA VAL A 91 8.55 4.83 -0.11
C VAL A 91 8.64 4.11 1.24
N LYS A 92 9.48 3.07 1.33
CA LYS A 92 9.70 2.34 2.57
C LYS A 92 10.21 3.25 3.68
N LYS A 93 11.23 4.06 3.39
CA LYS A 93 11.82 4.99 4.34
C LYS A 93 10.77 5.99 4.85
N ALA A 94 10.02 6.62 3.94
CA ALA A 94 8.97 7.57 4.29
C ALA A 94 7.85 6.94 5.16
N LEU A 95 7.44 5.70 4.84
CA LEU A 95 6.44 4.98 5.63
C LEU A 95 6.97 4.57 7.01
N GLU A 96 8.21 4.10 7.11
CA GLU A 96 8.83 3.73 8.39
C GLU A 96 9.00 4.96 9.30
N GLU A 97 9.42 6.10 8.75
CA GLU A 97 9.50 7.37 9.48
C GLU A 97 8.12 7.81 10.00
N ARG A 98 7.09 7.72 9.17
CA ARG A 98 5.71 8.04 9.56
C ARG A 98 5.19 7.09 10.65
N TYR A 99 5.49 5.81 10.54
CA TYR A 99 5.14 4.83 11.57
C TYR A 99 5.83 5.11 12.90
N GLN A 100 7.13 5.44 12.88
CA GLN A 100 7.88 5.78 14.08
C GLN A 100 7.40 7.08 14.75
N SER A 101 6.98 8.07 13.95
CA SER A 101 6.40 9.31 14.48
C SER A 101 5.02 9.12 15.14
N GLY A 102 4.39 7.96 14.97
CA GLY A 102 3.07 7.64 15.51
C GLY A 102 1.90 8.34 14.82
N LYS A 103 2.15 9.09 13.74
CA LYS A 103 1.10 9.75 12.96
C LYS A 103 0.38 8.75 12.05
N ASN A 104 -0.92 8.96 11.82
CA ASN A 104 -1.74 8.14 10.94
C ASN A 104 -1.73 6.63 11.30
N ARG A 105 -1.85 6.30 12.58
CA ARG A 105 -1.83 4.90 13.08
C ARG A 105 -2.84 4.00 12.39
N TRP A 106 -4.00 4.54 12.00
CA TRP A 106 -5.04 3.81 11.29
C TRP A 106 -4.55 3.22 9.95
N PHE A 107 -3.66 3.91 9.24
CA PHE A 107 -3.10 3.46 7.98
C PHE A 107 -2.19 2.23 8.13
N PHE A 108 -1.53 2.09 9.28
CA PHE A 108 -0.63 0.97 9.59
C PHE A 108 -1.34 -0.20 10.27
N THR A 109 -2.63 -0.12 10.44
CA THR A 109 -3.46 -1.20 10.98
C THR A 109 -4.15 -1.89 9.81
N PRO A 110 -3.98 -3.22 9.61
CA PRO A 110 -4.66 -3.92 8.54
C PRO A 110 -6.17 -3.90 8.79
N LEU A 111 -6.93 -3.58 7.74
CA LEU A 111 -8.38 -3.75 7.76
C LEU A 111 -8.68 -5.25 7.83
N ARG A 112 -9.16 -5.70 8.97
CA ARG A 112 -9.64 -7.07 9.16
C ARG A 112 -11.15 -7.05 9.09
N GLU A 113 -11.70 -7.87 8.22
CA GLU A 113 -13.11 -8.23 8.31
C GLU A 113 -13.34 -8.93 9.65
N SER A 114 -14.30 -8.47 10.43
CA SER A 114 -14.63 -9.04 11.74
C SER A 114 -15.42 -10.34 11.56
N SER A 115 -14.81 -11.35 10.96
CA SER A 115 -15.34 -12.70 10.90
C SER A 115 -14.79 -13.50 12.07
N PRO A 116 -15.61 -14.04 12.98
CA PRO A 116 -15.14 -14.76 14.18
C PRO A 116 -14.50 -16.13 13.89
N LEU A 117 -14.34 -16.52 12.63
CA LEU A 117 -13.88 -17.87 12.23
C LEU A 117 -12.69 -17.89 11.27
N SER A 118 -11.90 -16.85 11.14
CA SER A 118 -10.69 -16.90 10.31
C SER A 118 -9.41 -16.82 11.12
N LEU A 119 -9.11 -17.90 11.83
CA LEU A 119 -7.74 -18.29 12.13
C LEU A 119 -7.12 -18.75 10.81
N TYR A 120 -6.20 -17.94 10.25
CA TYR A 120 -5.36 -18.31 9.11
C TYR A 120 -5.94 -18.10 7.69
N THR A 121 -5.81 -16.91 7.15
CA THR A 121 -5.70 -16.74 5.71
C THR A 121 -4.55 -15.79 5.36
N PRO A 122 -3.62 -16.20 4.48
CA PRO A 122 -2.53 -15.34 4.04
C PRO A 122 -3.08 -14.20 3.17
N VAL A 123 -2.37 -13.09 3.20
CA VAL A 123 -2.65 -11.75 2.64
C VAL A 123 -3.00 -11.71 1.13
N HIS A 124 -3.23 -12.85 0.49
CA HIS A 124 -3.59 -12.92 -0.94
C HIS A 124 -5.09 -12.73 -1.23
N THR A 125 -5.96 -12.66 -0.22
CA THR A 125 -7.41 -12.74 -0.42
C THR A 125 -8.12 -11.39 -0.59
N VAL A 126 -7.42 -10.26 -0.54
CA VAL A 126 -8.05 -8.95 -0.75
C VAL A 126 -8.41 -8.70 -2.22
N THR A 127 -7.86 -9.50 -3.15
CA THR A 127 -8.20 -9.43 -4.57
C THR A 127 -9.30 -10.41 -5.01
N ALA A 128 -9.63 -11.41 -4.19
CA ALA A 128 -10.57 -12.47 -4.59
C ALA A 128 -12.03 -12.19 -4.22
N THR A 129 -12.30 -11.41 -3.19
CA THR A 129 -13.68 -11.12 -2.75
C THR A 129 -14.41 -10.09 -3.63
N LEU A 130 -13.68 -9.30 -4.43
CA LEU A 130 -14.30 -8.36 -5.37
C LEU A 130 -14.72 -9.02 -6.70
N TRP A 131 -14.26 -10.24 -6.98
CA TRP A 131 -14.65 -10.94 -8.21
C TRP A 131 -15.97 -11.69 -8.10
N SER A 132 -16.41 -12.05 -6.90
CA SER A 132 -17.66 -12.80 -6.69
C SER A 132 -18.93 -11.96 -6.85
N VAL A 133 -18.84 -10.64 -6.82
CA VAL A 133 -20.01 -9.74 -6.91
C VAL A 133 -20.31 -9.32 -8.36
N CYS A 134 -19.37 -9.46 -9.30
CA CYS A 134 -19.60 -9.09 -10.70
C CYS A 134 -19.95 -10.28 -11.63
N ALA A 135 -20.12 -11.51 -11.10
CA ALA A 135 -20.48 -12.68 -11.89
C ALA A 135 -21.95 -13.11 -11.73
N GLY A 136 -22.80 -12.20 -11.32
CA GLY A 136 -24.24 -12.45 -11.16
C GLY A 136 -25.08 -11.36 -11.81
N GLU A 137 -25.10 -11.32 -13.14
CA GLU A 137 -26.21 -10.98 -14.03
C GLU A 137 -25.74 -11.09 -15.48
#